data_1c587444c4b0074caa34bc0b27fa450c
#
_entry.id   1c587444c4b0074caa34bc0b27fa450c
#
_cell.length_a   1.000
_cell.length_b   1.000
_cell.length_c   1.000
_cell.angle_alpha   90.00
_cell.angle_beta   90.00
_cell.angle_gamma   90.00
#
_symmetry.space_group_name_H-M   'P 1'
#
loop_
_entity.id
_entity.type
_entity.pdbx_description
1 polymer ?
#
loop_
_entity_poly.entity_id
_entity_poly.type
_entity_poly.pdbx_seq_one_letter_code
_entity_poly.pdbx_strand_id
1 'polypeptide(L)'
;MQVVAEDPSPLTRGRDFNVLSPGTWRVGDNMTKHALILAGIGWGNLPLWLVERDLAEGRLVRVPAAEFGPQGETLTNAYLMHRTDEHLGPATRAFCDALLRMAGHRTVP
;
A
#
# COMPACT_ATOMS: atom_id res chain seq x y z
N MET A 1 16.50 3.25 -9.67
CA MET A 1 15.47 2.28 -10.11
C MET A 1 14.33 2.27 -9.11
N GLN A 2 13.12 2.34 -9.59
CA GLN A 2 11.93 2.24 -8.76
C GLN A 2 11.42 0.80 -8.71
N VAL A 3 11.21 0.26 -7.50
CA VAL A 3 10.58 -1.03 -7.29
C VAL A 3 9.08 -0.83 -7.16
N VAL A 4 8.30 -1.49 -8.00
CA VAL A 4 6.85 -1.29 -8.11
C VAL A 4 6.14 -2.60 -7.83
N ALA A 5 5.18 -2.59 -6.91
CA ALA A 5 4.28 -3.73 -6.70
C ALA A 5 3.15 -3.66 -7.73
N GLU A 6 2.94 -4.76 -8.45
CA GLU A 6 1.88 -4.84 -9.44
C GLU A 6 0.54 -5.15 -8.77
N ASP A 7 -0.51 -4.54 -9.30
CA ASP A 7 -1.86 -4.89 -8.93
C ASP A 7 -2.24 -6.21 -9.63
N PRO A 8 -2.55 -7.28 -8.88
CA PRO A 8 -2.96 -8.54 -9.49
C PRO A 8 -4.37 -8.48 -10.10
N SER A 9 -5.12 -7.42 -9.82
CA SER A 9 -6.47 -7.22 -10.32
C SER A 9 -6.44 -6.69 -11.75
N PRO A 10 -7.39 -7.12 -12.63
CA PRO A 10 -7.54 -6.51 -13.95
C PRO A 10 -8.10 -5.10 -13.93
N LEU A 11 -8.57 -4.62 -12.78
CA LEU A 11 -9.20 -3.29 -12.65
C LEU A 11 -8.25 -2.14 -13.01
N THR A 12 -6.95 -2.31 -12.76
CA THR A 12 -5.94 -1.29 -13.04
C THR A 12 -5.00 -1.67 -14.18
N ARG A 13 -5.37 -2.66 -14.97
CA ARG A 13 -4.53 -3.14 -16.07
C ARG A 13 -4.18 -1.99 -17.03
N GLY A 14 -2.88 -1.86 -17.31
CA GLY A 14 -2.37 -0.80 -18.17
C GLY A 14 -2.26 0.56 -17.50
N ARG A 15 -2.53 0.66 -16.19
CA ARG A 15 -2.38 1.89 -15.42
C ARG A 15 -1.28 1.74 -14.40
N ASP A 16 -0.40 2.73 -14.32
CA ASP A 16 0.61 2.83 -13.30
C ASP A 16 0.29 4.01 -12.37
N PHE A 17 0.27 3.74 -11.07
CA PHE A 17 0.04 4.75 -10.05
C PHE A 17 1.34 5.03 -9.30
N ASN A 18 1.69 6.31 -9.17
CA ASN A 18 2.90 6.74 -8.45
C ASN A 18 4.20 6.17 -9.01
N VAL A 19 4.22 5.85 -10.29
CA VAL A 19 5.44 5.39 -10.98
C VAL A 19 6.10 6.59 -11.64
N LEU A 20 7.26 6.99 -11.13
CA LEU A 20 7.97 8.19 -11.57
C LEU A 20 9.25 7.89 -12.34
N SER A 21 9.84 6.72 -12.12
CA SER A 21 11.09 6.35 -12.75
C SER A 21 10.87 5.66 -14.09
N PRO A 22 11.64 5.97 -15.14
CA PRO A 22 11.60 5.21 -16.39
C PRO A 22 12.14 3.79 -16.22
N GLY A 23 13.05 3.56 -15.26
CA GLY A 23 13.56 2.23 -14.92
C GLY A 23 12.80 1.66 -13.73
N THR A 24 12.11 0.54 -13.94
CA THR A 24 11.32 -0.09 -12.90
C THR A 24 11.65 -1.57 -12.78
N TRP A 25 11.55 -2.07 -11.56
CA TRP A 25 11.52 -3.51 -11.26
C TRP A 25 10.14 -3.83 -10.67
N ARG A 26 9.36 -4.65 -11.36
CA ARG A 26 8.00 -4.97 -10.96
C ARG A 26 7.98 -6.28 -10.18
N VAL A 27 7.23 -6.26 -9.07
CA VAL A 27 7.12 -7.39 -8.14
C VAL A 27 5.65 -7.66 -7.82
N GLY A 28 5.36 -8.84 -7.26
CA GLY A 28 4.00 -9.28 -7.02
C GLY A 28 3.36 -8.77 -5.74
N ASP A 29 4.14 -8.30 -4.77
CA ASP A 29 3.61 -7.89 -3.47
C ASP A 29 4.53 -6.92 -2.74
N ASN A 30 4.00 -6.31 -1.66
CA ASN A 30 4.74 -5.34 -0.86
C ASN A 30 5.85 -5.96 -0.01
N MET A 31 5.73 -7.22 0.38
CA MET A 31 6.77 -7.88 1.18
C MET A 31 8.03 -8.09 0.35
N THR A 32 7.87 -8.54 -0.90
CA THR A 32 8.97 -8.67 -1.84
C THR A 32 9.57 -7.30 -2.17
N LYS A 33 8.74 -6.31 -2.39
CA LYS A 33 9.16 -4.93 -2.63
C LYS A 33 10.00 -4.40 -1.46
N HIS A 34 9.54 -4.59 -0.24
CA HIS A 34 10.25 -4.20 0.97
C HIS A 34 11.63 -4.86 1.07
N ALA A 35 11.69 -6.17 0.83
CA ALA A 35 12.94 -6.92 0.87
C ALA A 35 13.96 -6.39 -0.16
N LEU A 36 13.52 -6.09 -1.37
CA LEU A 36 14.40 -5.57 -2.42
C LEU A 36 14.90 -4.17 -2.09
N ILE A 37 14.06 -3.31 -1.54
CA ILE A 37 14.46 -1.96 -1.14
C ILE A 37 15.46 -2.02 0.01
N LEU A 38 15.25 -2.89 1.01
CA LEU A 38 16.21 -3.12 2.08
C LEU A 38 17.55 -3.65 1.58
N ALA A 39 17.53 -4.45 0.52
CA ALA A 39 18.74 -4.97 -0.11
C ALA A 39 19.49 -3.94 -0.95
N GLY A 40 18.96 -2.73 -1.10
CA GLY A 40 19.62 -1.66 -1.83
C GLY A 40 19.41 -1.69 -3.35
N ILE A 41 18.42 -2.43 -3.82
CA ILE A 41 18.14 -2.53 -5.27
C ILE A 41 17.61 -1.21 -5.84
N GLY A 42 16.81 -0.47 -5.06
CA GLY A 42 16.22 0.77 -5.51
C GLY A 42 15.35 1.42 -4.45
N TRP A 43 14.39 2.21 -4.88
CA TRP A 43 13.46 2.95 -4.03
C TRP A 43 12.02 2.63 -4.41
N GLY A 44 11.08 2.99 -3.57
CA GLY A 44 9.68 2.82 -3.88
C GLY A 44 8.76 3.26 -2.75
N ASN A 45 7.46 3.25 -3.04
CA ASN A 45 6.41 3.51 -2.05
C ASN A 45 6.14 2.25 -1.24
N LEU A 46 6.09 2.40 0.06
CA LEU A 46 5.70 1.32 0.98
C LEU A 46 4.79 1.89 2.06
N PRO A 47 3.88 1.08 2.61
CA PRO A 47 3.07 1.51 3.74
C PRO A 47 3.94 1.88 4.93
N LEU A 48 3.61 2.97 5.62
CA LEU A 48 4.39 3.45 6.75
C LEU A 48 4.51 2.39 7.85
N TRP A 49 3.42 1.68 8.16
CA TRP A 49 3.43 0.64 9.18
C TRP A 49 4.44 -0.49 8.90
N LEU A 50 4.75 -0.73 7.63
CA LEU A 50 5.71 -1.77 7.23
C LEU A 50 7.16 -1.31 7.42
N VAL A 51 7.43 -0.02 7.30
CA VAL A 51 8.80 0.53 7.26
C VAL A 51 9.17 1.38 8.48
N GLU A 52 8.25 1.64 9.39
CA GLU A 52 8.49 2.48 10.56
C GLU A 52 9.74 2.12 11.32
N ARG A 53 9.93 0.84 11.61
CA ARG A 53 11.11 0.35 12.34
C ARG A 53 12.38 0.57 11.54
N ASP A 54 12.34 0.32 10.23
CA ASP A 54 13.50 0.50 9.35
C ASP A 54 13.93 1.98 9.28
N LEU A 55 12.96 2.89 9.24
CA LEU A 55 13.22 4.31 9.27
C LEU A 55 13.82 4.73 10.62
N ALA A 56 13.25 4.25 11.73
CA ALA A 56 13.73 4.58 13.07
C ALA A 56 15.14 4.07 13.32
N GLU A 57 15.49 2.89 12.77
CA GLU A 57 16.80 2.27 12.95
C GLU A 57 17.80 2.65 11.86
N GLY A 58 17.41 3.50 10.92
CA GLY A 58 18.32 4.01 9.87
C GLY A 58 18.60 3.06 8.73
N ARG A 59 17.85 1.95 8.61
CA ARG A 59 18.01 1.02 7.48
C ARG A 59 17.38 1.56 6.20
N LEU A 60 16.37 2.40 6.33
CA LEU A 60 15.73 3.11 5.23
C LEU A 60 15.72 4.59 5.51
N VAL A 61 15.66 5.39 4.45
CA VAL A 61 15.51 6.83 4.54
C VAL A 61 14.35 7.28 3.65
N ARG A 62 13.70 8.37 4.04
CA ARG A 62 12.64 8.96 3.22
C ARG A 62 13.25 9.65 2.00
N VAL A 63 12.63 9.45 0.85
CA VAL A 63 12.96 10.20 -0.36
C VAL A 63 12.04 11.42 -0.43
N PRO A 64 12.59 12.64 -0.39
CA PRO A 64 11.76 13.86 -0.38
C PRO A 64 11.26 14.20 -1.78
N ALA A 65 10.40 13.36 -2.34
CA ALA A 65 9.79 13.57 -3.64
C ALA A 65 8.48 14.33 -3.48
N ALA A 66 8.42 15.55 -4.00
CA ALA A 66 7.25 16.44 -3.86
C ALA A 66 5.99 15.83 -4.48
N GLU A 67 6.15 15.02 -5.51
CA GLU A 67 5.07 14.33 -6.21
C GLU A 67 4.28 13.37 -5.30
N PHE A 68 4.89 12.93 -4.19
CA PHE A 68 4.24 12.07 -3.22
C PHE A 68 3.62 12.83 -2.04
N GLY A 69 3.66 14.17 -2.07
CA GLY A 69 3.09 15.00 -1.03
C GLY A 69 4.10 15.42 0.04
N PRO A 70 3.64 16.06 1.15
CA PRO A 70 4.52 16.52 2.20
C PRO A 70 5.36 15.39 2.78
N GLN A 71 6.66 15.62 2.94
CA GLN A 71 7.61 14.63 3.48
C GLN A 71 7.70 13.34 2.68
N GLY A 72 7.25 13.34 1.42
CA GLY A 72 7.22 12.14 0.59
C GLY A 72 6.15 11.14 1.00
N GLU A 73 5.11 11.57 1.71
CA GLU A 73 4.00 10.72 2.14
C GLU A 73 2.73 11.00 1.36
N THR A 74 2.06 9.95 0.94
CA THR A 74 0.75 9.99 0.32
C THR A 74 -0.24 9.25 1.18
N LEU A 75 -1.40 9.86 1.43
CA LEU A 75 -2.50 9.18 2.11
C LEU A 75 -3.32 8.40 1.09
N THR A 76 -3.56 7.14 1.40
CA THR A 76 -4.43 6.29 0.60
C THR A 76 -5.54 5.74 1.48
N ASN A 77 -6.68 5.45 0.85
CA ASN A 77 -7.79 4.83 1.54
C ASN A 77 -7.77 3.32 1.31
N ALA A 78 -7.99 2.57 2.37
CA ALA A 78 -8.28 1.15 2.29
C ALA A 78 -9.79 0.94 2.38
N TYR A 79 -10.32 0.00 1.63
CA TYR A 79 -11.75 -0.26 1.56
C TYR A 79 -12.03 -1.68 2.02
N LEU A 80 -13.02 -1.82 2.90
CA LEU A 80 -13.55 -3.12 3.28
C LEU A 80 -14.66 -3.48 2.29
N MET A 81 -14.46 -4.57 1.55
CA MET A 81 -15.38 -4.98 0.49
C MET A 81 -15.83 -6.41 0.68
N HIS A 82 -17.06 -6.69 0.28
CA HIS A 82 -17.57 -8.04 0.16
C HIS A 82 -18.48 -8.15 -1.07
N ARG A 83 -18.77 -9.36 -1.49
CA ARG A 83 -19.67 -9.58 -2.62
C ARG A 83 -21.08 -9.18 -2.22
N THR A 84 -21.77 -8.47 -3.12
CA THR A 84 -23.14 -8.02 -2.87
C THR A 84 -24.16 -9.14 -2.95
N ASP A 85 -23.82 -10.26 -3.62
CA ASP A 85 -24.67 -11.43 -3.75
C ASP A 85 -24.47 -12.46 -2.64
N GLU A 86 -23.61 -12.17 -1.67
CA GLU A 86 -23.39 -13.03 -0.51
C GLU A 86 -23.96 -12.40 0.75
N HIS A 87 -24.62 -13.25 1.55
CA HIS A 87 -25.09 -12.85 2.86
C HIS A 87 -23.97 -13.04 3.89
N LEU A 88 -23.64 -11.96 4.62
CA LEU A 88 -22.64 -12.05 5.68
C LEU A 88 -23.21 -12.79 6.89
N GLY A 89 -22.50 -13.84 7.33
CA GLY A 89 -22.83 -14.53 8.56
C GLY A 89 -22.55 -13.65 9.79
N PRO A 90 -23.09 -14.03 10.97
CA PRO A 90 -22.92 -13.23 12.19
C PRO A 90 -21.47 -12.99 12.58
N ALA A 91 -20.61 -14.00 12.46
CA ALA A 91 -19.18 -13.87 12.81
C ALA A 91 -18.44 -12.91 11.86
N THR A 92 -18.68 -13.03 10.56
CA THR A 92 -18.08 -12.14 9.57
C THR A 92 -18.54 -10.70 9.76
N ARG A 93 -19.84 -10.50 10.01
CA ARG A 93 -20.39 -9.17 10.27
C ARG A 93 -19.79 -8.55 11.54
N ALA A 94 -19.64 -9.32 12.60
CA ALA A 94 -19.04 -8.85 13.84
C ALA A 94 -17.58 -8.44 13.63
N PHE A 95 -16.84 -9.21 12.84
CA PHE A 95 -15.45 -8.90 12.48
C PHE A 95 -15.36 -7.60 11.67
N CYS A 96 -16.20 -7.44 10.66
CA CYS A 96 -16.24 -6.22 9.85
C CYS A 96 -16.58 -4.99 10.70
N ASP A 97 -17.59 -5.10 11.58
CA ASP A 97 -17.98 -4.00 12.47
C ASP A 97 -16.84 -3.62 13.41
N ALA A 98 -16.11 -4.60 13.94
CA ALA A 98 -14.95 -4.36 14.80
C ALA A 98 -13.84 -3.62 14.05
N LEU A 99 -13.53 -4.04 12.83
CA LEU A 99 -12.53 -3.37 11.99
C LEU A 99 -12.91 -1.93 11.70
N LEU A 100 -14.17 -1.69 11.34
CA LEU A 100 -14.66 -0.35 11.03
C LEU A 100 -14.60 0.57 12.24
N ARG A 101 -14.93 0.06 13.44
CA ARG A 101 -14.81 0.85 14.67
C ARG A 101 -13.37 1.22 14.99
N MET A 102 -12.43 0.28 14.81
CA MET A 102 -11.01 0.51 15.08
C MET A 102 -10.38 1.49 14.09
N ALA A 103 -10.84 1.48 12.86
CA ALA A 103 -10.24 2.26 11.77
C ALA A 103 -10.80 3.68 11.61
N GLY A 104 -11.85 4.06 12.35
CA GLY A 104 -12.47 5.38 12.19
C GLY A 104 -13.00 5.58 10.77
N HIS A 105 -13.83 4.68 10.31
CA HIS A 105 -14.27 4.57 8.92
C HIS A 105 -15.17 5.69 8.45
N ARG A 106 -15.20 5.87 7.11
CA ARG A 106 -16.25 6.60 6.41
C ARG A 106 -17.07 5.63 5.58
N THR A 107 -18.37 5.89 5.50
CA THR A 107 -19.23 5.17 4.56
C THR A 107 -19.05 5.77 3.16
N VAL A 108 -18.79 4.91 2.18
CA VAL A 108 -18.72 5.30 0.78
C VAL A 108 -20.10 5.07 0.17
N PRO A 109 -20.73 6.10 -0.43
CA PRO A 109 -22.05 5.95 -1.05
C PRO A 109 -22.03 5.05 -2.27
#